data_c15ae4e1dd9bc58e2058117dfa565de4
#
_entry.id   c15ae4e1dd9bc58e2058117dfa565de4
#
_cell.length_a   1.000
_cell.length_b   1.000
_cell.length_c   1.000
_cell.angle_alpha   90.00
_cell.angle_beta   90.00
_cell.angle_gamma   90.00
#
_symmetry.space_group_name_H-M   'P 1'
#
loop_
_entity.id
_entity.type
_entity.pdbx_description
1 polymer ?
#
loop_
_entity_poly.entity_id
_entity_poly.type
_entity_poly.pdbx_seq_one_letter_code
_entity_poly.pdbx_strand_id
1 'polypeptide(L)'
;MKESSLISYLVDFCKWFVTVGLVIVLLILALPIFTPYRLMVVLSGSMAPTLLAGDAVLVRPAMTSIHEGDIITFQREGELVTHRVVEVQPGQLVTQGDANNAPDPWPVPISAVEGVYALRLPFLGYLVWFARQPIGWVSLVILPAAGLVIGEVTTLVKMWNSKAHSEGN
;
A
#
# COMPACT_ATOMS: atom_id res chain seq x y z
N MET A 1 11.46 40.86 -13.26
CA MET A 1 11.96 40.28 -11.98
C MET A 1 10.90 39.51 -11.19
N LYS A 2 9.59 39.69 -11.40
CA LYS A 2 8.51 38.99 -10.64
C LYS A 2 8.15 37.59 -11.17
N GLU A 3 8.34 37.34 -12.47
CA GLU A 3 8.00 36.03 -13.07
C GLU A 3 9.00 34.93 -12.71
N SER A 4 10.29 35.25 -12.60
CA SER A 4 11.31 34.26 -12.21
C SER A 4 11.13 33.73 -10.79
N SER A 5 10.55 34.54 -9.90
CA SER A 5 10.27 34.10 -8.53
C SER A 5 9.05 33.15 -8.45
N LEU A 6 8.00 33.37 -9.24
CA LEU A 6 6.83 32.52 -9.26
C LEU A 6 7.16 31.14 -9.80
N ILE A 7 7.95 31.07 -10.87
CA ILE A 7 8.40 29.79 -11.47
C ILE A 7 9.25 29.01 -10.46
N SER A 8 10.17 29.66 -9.74
CA SER A 8 10.98 28.95 -8.72
C SER A 8 10.11 28.41 -7.59
N TYR A 9 9.14 29.17 -7.08
CA TYR A 9 8.20 28.68 -6.05
C TYR A 9 7.37 27.49 -6.54
N LEU A 10 6.90 27.51 -7.79
CA LEU A 10 6.17 26.38 -8.37
C LEU A 10 7.04 25.14 -8.49
N VAL A 11 8.30 25.29 -8.93
CA VAL A 11 9.26 24.18 -9.02
C VAL A 11 9.54 23.59 -7.65
N ASP A 12 9.79 24.42 -6.63
CA ASP A 12 10.05 23.97 -5.27
C ASP A 12 8.83 23.28 -4.66
N PHE A 13 7.63 23.80 -4.91
CA PHE A 13 6.38 23.18 -4.51
C PHE A 13 6.19 21.79 -5.16
N CYS A 14 6.45 21.69 -6.48
CA CYS A 14 6.39 20.39 -7.18
C CYS A 14 7.42 19.39 -6.62
N LYS A 15 8.64 19.80 -6.37
CA LYS A 15 9.67 18.97 -5.74
C LYS A 15 9.23 18.49 -4.37
N TRP A 16 8.72 19.38 -3.53
CA TRP A 16 8.19 19.02 -2.21
C TRP A 16 7.07 18.00 -2.30
N PHE A 17 6.11 18.19 -3.20
CA PHE A 17 4.99 17.29 -3.41
C PHE A 17 5.45 15.90 -3.87
N VAL A 18 6.38 15.84 -4.82
CA VAL A 18 6.97 14.58 -5.31
C VAL A 18 7.74 13.88 -4.19
N THR A 19 8.50 14.62 -3.39
CA THR A 19 9.26 14.06 -2.26
C THR A 19 8.32 13.45 -1.21
N VAL A 20 7.28 14.17 -0.82
CA VAL A 20 6.30 13.69 0.14
C VAL A 20 5.56 12.46 -0.40
N GLY A 21 5.15 12.48 -1.67
CA GLY A 21 4.52 11.33 -2.32
C GLY A 21 5.43 10.10 -2.32
N LEU A 22 6.71 10.29 -2.66
CA LEU A 22 7.71 9.21 -2.66
C LEU A 22 7.89 8.64 -1.24
N VAL A 23 8.00 9.48 -0.22
CA VAL A 23 8.13 9.05 1.18
C VAL A 23 6.90 8.24 1.60
N ILE A 24 5.70 8.69 1.27
CA ILE A 24 4.46 7.97 1.58
C ILE A 24 4.45 6.58 0.91
N VAL A 25 4.80 6.50 -0.37
CA VAL A 25 4.89 5.21 -1.08
C VAL A 25 5.89 4.28 -0.41
N LEU A 26 7.08 4.78 -0.07
CA LEU A 26 8.11 3.99 0.60
C LEU A 26 7.67 3.52 1.99
N LEU A 27 6.98 4.36 2.76
CA LEU A 27 6.44 3.99 4.06
C LEU A 27 5.38 2.88 3.94
N ILE A 28 4.48 2.96 2.95
CA ILE A 28 3.47 1.93 2.69
C ILE A 28 4.13 0.60 2.32
N LEU A 29 5.15 0.64 1.46
CA LEU A 29 5.88 -0.56 1.04
C LEU A 29 6.75 -1.15 2.15
N ALA A 30 7.25 -0.31 3.07
CA ALA A 30 8.06 -0.72 4.21
C ALA A 30 7.23 -1.24 5.40
N LEU A 31 5.92 -0.93 5.45
CA LEU A 31 5.05 -1.29 6.57
C LEU A 31 5.15 -2.76 6.99
N PRO A 32 5.13 -3.77 6.08
CA PRO A 32 5.23 -5.17 6.45
C PRO A 32 6.63 -5.59 6.96
N ILE A 33 7.65 -4.75 6.77
CA ILE A 33 9.02 -5.02 7.28
C ILE A 33 9.12 -4.67 8.77
N PHE A 34 8.46 -3.57 9.17
CA PHE A 34 8.58 -3.01 10.53
C PHE A 34 7.41 -3.37 11.45
N THR A 35 6.35 -3.95 10.91
CA THR A 35 5.15 -4.31 11.66
C THR A 35 4.70 -5.73 11.32
N PRO A 36 4.00 -6.40 12.23
CA PRO A 36 3.39 -7.70 11.93
C PRO A 36 2.17 -7.59 11.01
N TYR A 37 1.75 -6.38 10.68
CA TYR A 37 0.60 -6.16 9.81
C TYR A 37 0.95 -6.47 8.36
N ARG A 38 -0.01 -7.07 7.63
CA ARG A 38 0.10 -7.34 6.21
C ARG A 38 -0.91 -6.51 5.44
N LEU A 39 -0.47 -5.88 4.36
CA LEU A 39 -1.33 -5.14 3.45
C LEU A 39 -1.73 -6.06 2.30
N MET A 40 -3.03 -6.34 2.18
CA MET A 40 -3.60 -7.22 1.16
C MET A 40 -4.55 -6.45 0.26
N VAL A 41 -4.70 -6.92 -0.98
CA VAL A 41 -5.59 -6.30 -1.98
C VAL A 41 -6.82 -7.17 -2.14
N VAL A 42 -7.99 -6.56 -2.06
CA VAL A 42 -9.27 -7.22 -2.31
C VAL A 42 -9.48 -7.32 -3.81
N LEU A 43 -9.55 -8.56 -4.33
CA LEU A 43 -9.65 -8.82 -5.77
C LEU A 43 -11.08 -9.15 -6.23
N SER A 44 -11.95 -9.58 -5.32
CA SER A 44 -13.32 -10.00 -5.63
C SER A 44 -14.37 -9.23 -4.85
N GLY A 45 -15.63 -9.36 -5.26
CA GLY A 45 -16.77 -8.72 -4.59
C GLY A 45 -17.44 -9.58 -3.50
N SER A 46 -16.88 -10.73 -3.11
CA SER A 46 -17.51 -11.65 -2.15
C SER A 46 -17.79 -11.02 -0.78
N MET A 47 -17.07 -9.97 -0.42
CA MET A 47 -17.23 -9.25 0.84
C MET A 47 -17.99 -7.92 0.68
N ALA A 48 -18.61 -7.67 -0.47
CA ALA A 48 -19.45 -6.48 -0.65
C ALA A 48 -20.68 -6.54 0.29
N PRO A 49 -21.13 -5.38 0.85
CA PRO A 49 -20.60 -4.04 0.67
C PRO A 49 -19.45 -3.68 1.63
N THR A 50 -19.08 -4.57 2.55
CA THR A 50 -18.07 -4.28 3.60
C THR A 50 -16.69 -4.01 3.01
N LEU A 51 -16.24 -4.85 2.08
CA LEU A 51 -15.00 -4.69 1.32
C LEU A 51 -15.34 -4.77 -0.17
N LEU A 52 -14.75 -3.87 -0.96
CA LEU A 52 -14.97 -3.81 -2.40
C LEU A 52 -13.70 -4.21 -3.15
N ALA A 53 -13.85 -4.79 -4.33
CA ALA A 53 -12.72 -5.03 -5.21
C ALA A 53 -11.95 -3.72 -5.48
N GLY A 54 -10.63 -3.77 -5.35
CA GLY A 54 -9.76 -2.58 -5.45
C GLY A 54 -9.46 -1.90 -4.11
N ASP A 55 -10.09 -2.34 -3.01
CA ASP A 55 -9.66 -1.91 -1.67
C ASP A 55 -8.34 -2.57 -1.27
N ALA A 56 -7.59 -1.91 -0.40
CA ALA A 56 -6.56 -2.58 0.39
C ALA A 56 -7.07 -2.81 1.81
N VAL A 57 -6.70 -3.93 2.40
CA VAL A 57 -7.02 -4.26 3.78
C VAL A 57 -5.74 -4.49 4.57
N LEU A 58 -5.68 -3.88 5.73
CA LEU A 58 -4.64 -4.13 6.71
C LEU A 58 -5.09 -5.31 7.58
N VAL A 59 -4.28 -6.35 7.60
CA VAL A 59 -4.54 -7.60 8.33
C VAL A 59 -3.51 -7.73 9.44
N ARG A 60 -3.97 -7.91 10.67
CA ARG A 60 -3.12 -8.23 11.81
C ARG A 60 -2.96 -9.75 11.96
N PRO A 61 -1.81 -10.26 12.44
CA PRO A 61 -1.68 -11.68 12.71
C PRO A 61 -2.76 -12.19 13.66
N ALA A 62 -3.21 -13.42 13.44
CA ALA A 62 -4.18 -14.10 14.31
C ALA A 62 -3.52 -14.54 15.64
N MET A 63 -2.97 -13.58 16.39
CA MET A 63 -2.33 -13.83 17.71
C MET A 63 -3.34 -13.88 18.86
N THR A 64 -4.59 -13.53 18.61
CA THR A 64 -5.70 -13.49 19.58
C THR A 64 -6.79 -14.47 19.17
N SER A 65 -7.65 -14.86 20.10
CA SER A 65 -8.86 -15.66 19.82
C SER A 65 -9.68 -15.05 18.69
N ILE A 66 -10.05 -15.88 17.73
CA ILE A 66 -10.94 -15.52 16.62
C ILE A 66 -12.37 -15.73 17.12
N HIS A 67 -13.26 -14.78 16.83
CA HIS A 67 -14.66 -14.80 17.25
C HIS A 67 -15.59 -14.78 16.05
N GLU A 68 -16.82 -15.16 16.27
CA GLU A 68 -17.90 -14.95 15.30
C GLU A 68 -18.04 -13.46 14.99
N GLY A 69 -18.22 -13.15 13.71
CA GLY A 69 -18.25 -11.78 13.19
C GLY A 69 -16.90 -11.24 12.74
N ASP A 70 -15.78 -11.82 13.15
CA ASP A 70 -14.46 -11.41 12.68
C ASP A 70 -14.31 -11.64 11.17
N ILE A 71 -13.70 -10.71 10.47
CA ILE A 71 -13.29 -10.91 9.09
C ILE A 71 -11.85 -11.41 9.11
N ILE A 72 -11.64 -12.59 8.53
CA ILE A 72 -10.33 -13.25 8.49
C ILE A 72 -9.84 -13.40 7.06
N THR A 73 -8.54 -13.38 6.89
CA THR A 73 -7.88 -13.82 5.66
C THR A 73 -7.19 -15.15 5.91
N PHE A 74 -7.46 -16.13 5.08
CA PHE A 74 -6.90 -17.47 5.19
C PHE A 74 -6.44 -17.99 3.84
N GLN A 75 -5.52 -18.96 3.87
CA GLN A 75 -5.01 -19.60 2.67
C GLN A 75 -5.85 -20.82 2.32
N ARG A 76 -6.25 -20.91 1.05
CA ARG A 76 -6.95 -22.05 0.49
C ARG A 76 -6.48 -22.33 -0.94
N GLU A 77 -6.06 -23.57 -1.20
CA GLU A 77 -5.66 -24.04 -2.55
C GLU A 77 -4.60 -23.13 -3.22
N GLY A 78 -3.75 -22.48 -2.41
CA GLY A 78 -2.73 -21.55 -2.90
C GLY A 78 -3.21 -20.10 -3.06
N GLU A 79 -4.49 -19.82 -2.83
CA GLU A 79 -5.07 -18.49 -2.89
C GLU A 79 -5.40 -17.93 -1.49
N LEU A 80 -5.40 -16.61 -1.38
CA LEU A 80 -5.84 -15.91 -0.17
C LEU A 80 -7.31 -15.54 -0.30
N VAL A 81 -8.12 -16.04 0.61
CA VAL A 81 -9.55 -15.74 0.71
C VAL A 81 -9.80 -14.89 1.96
N THR A 82 -10.66 -13.88 1.84
CA THR A 82 -11.07 -13.04 2.97
C THR A 82 -12.56 -13.12 3.13
N HIS A 83 -13.03 -13.74 4.22
CA HIS A 83 -14.45 -13.91 4.54
C HIS A 83 -14.71 -13.67 6.03
N ARG A 84 -15.98 -13.56 6.39
CA ARG A 84 -16.43 -13.40 7.76
C ARG A 84 -16.62 -14.75 8.44
N VAL A 85 -16.20 -14.85 9.69
CA VAL A 85 -16.48 -16.01 10.55
C VAL A 85 -17.94 -15.97 10.96
N VAL A 86 -18.70 -17.01 10.62
CA VAL A 86 -20.10 -17.14 10.99
C VAL A 86 -20.31 -18.16 12.13
N GLU A 87 -19.33 -19.07 12.33
CA GLU A 87 -19.34 -20.02 13.42
C GLU A 87 -17.91 -20.42 13.79
N VAL A 88 -17.65 -20.56 15.08
CA VAL A 88 -16.38 -21.06 15.62
C VAL A 88 -16.57 -22.47 16.14
N GLN A 89 -15.86 -23.43 15.58
CA GLN A 89 -15.88 -24.84 15.98
C GLN A 89 -14.51 -25.27 16.55
N PRO A 90 -14.40 -26.36 17.30
CA PRO A 90 -13.14 -26.85 17.81
C PRO A 90 -12.11 -27.12 16.69
N GLY A 91 -11.09 -26.28 16.60
CA GLY A 91 -9.98 -26.38 15.62
C GLY A 91 -10.29 -25.86 14.22
N GLN A 92 -11.49 -25.39 13.93
CA GLN A 92 -11.90 -24.92 12.60
C GLN A 92 -12.94 -23.81 12.67
N LEU A 93 -13.10 -23.09 11.57
CA LEU A 93 -14.02 -21.97 11.43
C LEU A 93 -14.93 -22.22 10.24
N VAL A 94 -16.19 -21.82 10.37
CA VAL A 94 -17.12 -21.70 9.24
C VAL A 94 -17.12 -20.25 8.81
N THR A 95 -16.89 -19.99 7.52
CA THR A 95 -16.79 -18.66 6.97
C THR A 95 -17.86 -18.42 5.91
N GLN A 96 -18.13 -17.14 5.65
CA GLN A 96 -19.05 -16.71 4.59
C GLN A 96 -18.63 -15.34 4.07
N GLY A 97 -18.66 -15.16 2.76
CA GLY A 97 -18.56 -13.83 2.15
C GLY A 97 -19.82 -13.01 2.41
N ASP A 98 -19.67 -11.72 2.73
CA ASP A 98 -20.79 -10.84 3.05
C ASP A 98 -21.82 -10.72 1.89
N ALA A 99 -21.37 -10.92 0.65
CA ALA A 99 -22.23 -10.94 -0.53
C ALA A 99 -22.80 -12.34 -0.87
N ASN A 100 -22.41 -13.37 -0.15
CA ASN A 100 -22.82 -14.76 -0.43
C ASN A 100 -24.11 -15.10 0.32
N ASN A 101 -24.96 -15.92 -0.30
CA ASN A 101 -26.23 -16.34 0.29
C ASN A 101 -26.12 -17.54 1.26
N ALA A 102 -24.95 -18.18 1.29
CA ALA A 102 -24.70 -19.35 2.13
C ALA A 102 -23.26 -19.36 2.65
N PRO A 103 -22.99 -20.02 3.78
CA PRO A 103 -21.64 -20.28 4.25
C PRO A 103 -20.80 -21.03 3.22
N ASP A 104 -19.50 -20.86 3.33
CA ASP A 104 -18.56 -21.59 2.49
C ASP A 104 -18.70 -23.10 2.73
N PRO A 105 -18.69 -23.93 1.67
CA PRO A 105 -18.94 -25.39 1.80
C PRO A 105 -17.78 -26.17 2.42
N TRP A 106 -16.75 -25.48 2.87
CA TRP A 106 -15.54 -26.06 3.45
C TRP A 106 -15.23 -25.42 4.80
N PRO A 107 -14.80 -26.18 5.80
CA PRO A 107 -14.27 -25.64 7.04
C PRO A 107 -12.88 -25.03 6.83
N VAL A 108 -12.57 -23.98 7.55
CA VAL A 108 -11.26 -23.31 7.54
C VAL A 108 -10.49 -23.72 8.81
N PRO A 109 -9.40 -24.49 8.71
CA PRO A 109 -8.55 -24.77 9.87
C PRO A 109 -7.98 -23.46 10.45
N ILE A 110 -7.95 -23.33 11.78
CA ILE A 110 -7.37 -22.15 12.44
C ILE A 110 -5.93 -21.93 12.00
N SER A 111 -5.17 -22.99 11.73
CA SER A 111 -3.79 -22.93 11.24
C SER A 111 -3.66 -22.34 9.82
N ALA A 112 -4.72 -22.30 9.03
CA ALA A 112 -4.72 -21.69 7.70
C ALA A 112 -4.99 -20.19 7.74
N VAL A 113 -5.34 -19.63 8.92
CA VAL A 113 -5.63 -18.22 9.06
C VAL A 113 -4.33 -17.40 9.07
N GLU A 114 -4.19 -16.56 8.07
CA GLU A 114 -3.06 -15.62 7.93
C GLU A 114 -3.21 -14.39 8.84
N GLY A 115 -4.46 -14.01 9.14
CA GLY A 115 -4.73 -12.92 10.06
C GLY A 115 -6.17 -12.43 10.05
N VAL A 116 -6.41 -11.46 10.92
CA VAL A 116 -7.73 -10.85 11.15
C VAL A 116 -7.72 -9.42 10.61
N TYR A 117 -8.79 -9.04 9.96
CA TYR A 117 -9.02 -7.68 9.45
C TYR A 117 -8.84 -6.63 10.54
N ALA A 118 -8.13 -5.57 10.23
CA ALA A 118 -7.92 -4.44 11.13
C ALA A 118 -8.48 -3.13 10.55
N LEU A 119 -8.24 -2.85 9.27
CA LEU A 119 -8.60 -1.59 8.65
C LEU A 119 -8.80 -1.75 7.14
N ARG A 120 -9.81 -1.07 6.58
CA ARG A 120 -10.03 -0.91 5.14
C ARG A 120 -9.44 0.41 4.66
N LEU A 121 -8.74 0.36 3.54
CA LEU A 121 -8.21 1.51 2.83
C LEU A 121 -8.84 1.54 1.43
N PRO A 122 -9.92 2.33 1.24
CA PRO A 122 -10.68 2.34 -0.01
C PRO A 122 -9.78 2.71 -1.21
N PHE A 123 -9.94 2.00 -2.32
CA PHE A 123 -9.25 2.22 -3.60
C PHE A 123 -7.72 2.10 -3.57
N LEU A 124 -7.11 1.99 -2.39
CA LEU A 124 -5.65 1.91 -2.27
C LEU A 124 -5.09 0.58 -2.80
N GLY A 125 -5.92 -0.44 -2.92
CA GLY A 125 -5.55 -1.74 -3.48
C GLY A 125 -4.99 -1.64 -4.90
N TYR A 126 -5.57 -0.78 -5.75
CA TYR A 126 -5.06 -0.56 -7.11
C TYR A 126 -3.64 0.02 -7.11
N LEU A 127 -3.37 0.98 -6.21
CA LEU A 127 -2.03 1.57 -6.06
C LEU A 127 -1.03 0.54 -5.53
N VAL A 128 -1.43 -0.23 -4.51
CA VAL A 128 -0.58 -1.29 -3.93
C VAL A 128 -0.28 -2.38 -4.96
N TRP A 129 -1.30 -2.81 -5.71
CA TRP A 129 -1.13 -3.78 -6.78
C TRP A 129 -0.17 -3.26 -7.86
N PHE A 130 -0.38 -2.02 -8.33
CA PHE A 130 0.47 -1.39 -9.33
C PHE A 130 1.91 -1.23 -8.82
N ALA A 131 2.08 -0.76 -7.58
CA ALA A 131 3.40 -0.58 -6.96
C ALA A 131 4.19 -1.90 -6.81
N ARG A 132 3.53 -3.04 -6.76
CA ARG A 132 4.17 -4.36 -6.73
C ARG A 132 4.62 -4.87 -8.10
N GLN A 133 4.19 -4.24 -9.18
CA GLN A 133 4.65 -4.57 -10.53
C GLN A 133 5.99 -3.90 -10.83
N PRO A 134 6.86 -4.51 -11.68
CA PRO A 134 8.13 -3.88 -12.05
C PRO A 134 7.97 -2.47 -12.64
N ILE A 135 6.95 -2.28 -13.48
CA ILE A 135 6.63 -0.96 -14.07
C ILE A 135 6.19 0.06 -13.01
N GLY A 136 5.49 -0.40 -11.98
CA GLY A 136 5.08 0.42 -10.84
C GLY A 136 6.29 0.91 -10.04
N TRP A 137 7.26 0.04 -9.78
CA TRP A 137 8.52 0.40 -9.14
C TRP A 137 9.28 1.47 -9.95
N VAL A 138 9.41 1.27 -11.25
CA VAL A 138 10.08 2.24 -12.12
C VAL A 138 9.36 3.58 -12.09
N SER A 139 8.05 3.60 -12.26
CA SER A 139 7.28 4.84 -12.40
C SER A 139 7.05 5.57 -11.08
N LEU A 140 6.83 4.85 -9.98
CA LEU A 140 6.49 5.47 -8.68
C LEU A 140 7.72 5.77 -7.81
N VAL A 141 8.82 5.05 -8.00
CA VAL A 141 10.00 5.18 -7.15
C VAL A 141 11.21 5.66 -7.95
N ILE A 142 11.62 4.91 -8.97
CA ILE A 142 12.90 5.19 -9.67
C ILE A 142 12.85 6.50 -10.45
N LEU A 143 11.82 6.73 -11.27
CA LEU A 143 11.73 7.94 -12.09
C LEU A 143 11.61 9.22 -11.23
N PRO A 144 10.74 9.31 -10.21
CA PRO A 144 10.70 10.49 -9.36
C PRO A 144 11.99 10.72 -8.58
N ALA A 145 12.60 9.65 -8.04
CA ALA A 145 13.86 9.76 -7.33
C ALA A 145 15.01 10.24 -8.25
N ALA A 146 15.12 9.67 -9.45
CA ALA A 146 16.10 10.10 -10.44
C ALA A 146 15.89 11.57 -10.85
N GLY A 147 14.64 11.99 -11.07
CA GLY A 147 14.30 13.38 -11.37
C GLY A 147 14.72 14.35 -10.27
N LEU A 148 14.50 14.00 -9.00
CA LEU A 148 14.95 14.81 -7.86
C LEU A 148 16.48 14.89 -7.81
N VAL A 149 17.19 13.77 -7.94
CA VAL A 149 18.66 13.74 -7.92
C VAL A 149 19.25 14.57 -9.07
N ILE A 150 18.76 14.40 -10.29
CA ILE A 150 19.20 15.18 -11.46
C ILE A 150 18.96 16.68 -11.23
N GLY A 151 17.79 17.04 -10.68
CA GLY A 151 17.46 18.41 -10.33
C GLY A 151 18.42 19.03 -9.33
N GLU A 152 18.79 18.30 -8.27
CA GLU A 152 19.76 18.79 -7.28
C GLU A 152 21.19 18.88 -7.86
N VAL A 153 21.63 17.87 -8.59
CA VAL A 153 22.95 17.87 -9.24
C VAL A 153 23.08 19.05 -10.20
N THR A 154 22.09 19.32 -11.05
CA THR A 154 22.12 20.47 -11.96
C THR A 154 22.16 21.80 -11.23
N THR A 155 21.49 21.92 -10.09
CA THR A 155 21.53 23.13 -9.24
C THR A 155 22.92 23.32 -8.63
N LEU A 156 23.51 22.25 -8.09
CA LEU A 156 24.87 22.30 -7.54
C LEU A 156 25.94 22.68 -8.58
N VAL A 157 25.85 22.09 -9.78
CA VAL A 157 26.78 22.42 -10.89
C VAL A 157 26.65 23.88 -11.30
N LYS A 158 25.43 24.43 -11.38
CA LYS A 158 25.23 25.86 -11.69
C LYS A 158 25.83 26.76 -10.62
N MET A 159 25.64 26.43 -9.33
CA MET A 159 26.25 27.22 -8.23
C MET A 159 27.77 27.15 -8.24
N TRP A 160 28.34 25.97 -8.51
CA TRP A 160 29.78 25.79 -8.64
C TRP A 160 30.38 26.67 -9.77
N ASN A 161 29.77 26.58 -10.96
CA ASN A 161 30.24 27.37 -12.12
C ASN A 161 30.10 28.90 -11.90
N SER A 162 29.05 29.34 -11.18
CA SER A 162 28.88 30.76 -10.87
C SER A 162 29.94 31.27 -9.89
N LYS A 163 30.35 30.46 -8.90
CA LYS A 163 31.46 30.80 -8.00
C LYS A 163 32.79 30.85 -8.73
N ALA A 164 33.09 29.88 -9.57
CA ALA A 164 34.32 29.83 -10.34
C ALA A 164 34.48 31.07 -11.25
N HIS A 165 33.39 31.61 -11.82
CA HIS A 165 33.40 32.83 -12.60
C HIS A 165 33.54 34.11 -11.76
N SER A 166 33.14 34.11 -10.48
CA SER A 166 33.28 35.28 -9.61
C SER A 166 34.68 35.42 -8.99
N GLU A 167 35.44 34.36 -8.90
CA GLU A 167 36.81 34.33 -8.34
C GLU A 167 37.89 34.49 -9.41
N GLY A 168 37.55 34.44 -10.71
CA GLY A 168 38.48 34.58 -11.84
C GLY A 168 38.52 35.98 -12.47
N ASN A 169 37.79 36.98 -11.92
CA ASN A 169 37.71 38.33 -12.36
C ASN A 169 38.13 39.29 -11.23
#